data_97f4d8ac04a6e8b10c6c2ed301de6b9f
#
_entry.id   97f4d8ac04a6e8b10c6c2ed301de6b9f
#
_cell.length_a   1.000
_cell.length_b   1.000
_cell.length_c   1.000
_cell.angle_alpha   90.00
_cell.angle_beta   90.00
_cell.angle_gamma   90.00
#
_symmetry.space_group_name_H-M   'P 1'
#
loop_
_entity.id
_entity.type
_entity.pdbx_description
1 polymer ?
#
loop_
_entity_poly.entity_id
_entity_poly.type
_entity_poly.pdbx_seq_one_letter_code
_entity_poly.pdbx_strand_id
1 'polypeptide(L)'
;MVDVNGTVELFGAGGCPYTSELREHLLWNGVHFTEYDVEADVAARARLFALTGDRAAVPVLVQDGRIKEIGWRGRCCAISAP
;
A
#
# COMPACT_ATOMS: atom_id res chain seq x y z
N MET A 1 -2.98 -12.21 -21.76
CA MET A 1 -2.79 -11.65 -21.68
C MET A 1 -2.60 -11.29 -20.87
N VAL A 2 -2.54 -11.54 -20.58
CA VAL A 2 -2.18 -11.12 -20.00
C VAL A 2 -2.24 -10.32 -19.15
N ASP A 3 -2.38 -10.59 -18.22
CA ASP A 3 -2.30 -9.68 -17.45
C ASP A 3 -1.12 -9.10 -17.35
N VAL A 4 -1.01 -8.61 -18.12
CA VAL A 4 0.13 -7.92 -18.41
C VAL A 4 0.45 -6.86 -17.47
N ASN A 5 -0.47 -6.48 -16.65
CA ASN A 5 -0.22 -5.40 -15.73
C ASN A 5 0.39 -5.85 -14.43
N GLY A 6 0.55 -7.15 -14.29
CA GLY A 6 1.12 -7.68 -13.08
C GLY A 6 0.24 -7.45 -11.86
N THR A 7 0.87 -7.51 -10.70
CA THR A 7 0.17 -7.43 -9.44
C THR A 7 0.32 -6.04 -8.82
N VAL A 8 -0.80 -5.44 -8.47
CA VAL A 8 -0.81 -4.17 -7.75
C VAL A 8 -1.31 -4.42 -6.34
N GLU A 9 -0.55 -3.95 -5.36
CA GLU A 9 -0.86 -4.14 -3.95
C GLU A 9 -0.83 -2.79 -3.25
N LEU A 10 -1.84 -2.55 -2.42
CA LEU A 10 -1.92 -1.34 -1.61
C LEU A 10 -1.77 -1.74 -0.15
N PHE A 11 -0.70 -1.27 0.47
CA PHE A 11 -0.49 -1.47 1.90
C PHE A 11 -0.93 -0.20 2.60
N GLY A 12 -1.92 -0.31 3.47
CA GLY A 12 -2.48 0.84 4.13
C GLY A 12 -2.97 0.55 5.53
N ALA A 13 -3.65 1.51 6.12
CA ALA A 13 -4.22 1.38 7.44
C ALA A 13 -5.63 1.93 7.42
N GLY A 14 -6.51 1.28 8.19
CA GLY A 14 -7.92 1.66 8.20
C GLY A 14 -8.18 3.10 8.66
N GLY A 15 -7.33 3.59 9.55
CA GLY A 15 -7.49 4.95 10.08
C GLY A 15 -6.73 6.02 9.31
N CYS A 16 -6.08 5.66 8.22
CA CYS A 16 -5.28 6.62 7.46
C CYS A 16 -6.10 7.24 6.33
N PRO A 17 -6.36 8.56 6.36
CA PRO A 17 -7.15 9.20 5.31
C PRO A 17 -6.45 9.13 3.95
N TYR A 18 -5.13 9.11 3.93
CA TYR A 18 -4.39 9.05 2.67
C TYR A 18 -4.47 7.67 2.03
N THR A 19 -4.57 6.61 2.85
CA THR A 19 -4.87 5.27 2.34
C THR A 19 -6.23 5.27 1.64
N SER A 20 -7.23 5.89 2.27
CA SER A 20 -8.57 5.96 1.67
C SER A 20 -8.57 6.74 0.37
N GLU A 21 -7.84 7.84 0.32
CA GLU A 21 -7.77 8.64 -0.91
C GLU A 21 -7.11 7.87 -2.04
N LEU A 22 -6.02 7.17 -1.75
CA LEU A 22 -5.34 6.39 -2.77
C LEU A 22 -6.20 5.22 -3.23
N ARG A 23 -6.89 4.56 -2.30
CA ARG A 23 -7.82 3.49 -2.66
C ARG A 23 -8.86 3.98 -3.65
N GLU A 24 -9.47 5.12 -3.35
CA GLU A 24 -10.50 5.67 -4.21
C GLU A 24 -9.94 6.05 -5.57
N HIS A 25 -8.74 6.61 -5.59
CA HIS A 25 -8.08 6.95 -6.85
C HIS A 25 -7.88 5.71 -7.72
N LEU A 26 -7.42 4.61 -7.11
CA LEU A 26 -7.22 3.37 -7.86
C LEU A 26 -8.54 2.81 -8.39
N LEU A 27 -9.58 2.86 -7.56
CA LEU A 27 -10.90 2.40 -7.97
C LEU A 27 -11.44 3.23 -9.13
N TRP A 28 -11.33 4.54 -9.04
CA TRP A 28 -11.81 5.44 -10.10
C TRP A 28 -11.09 5.21 -11.42
N ASN A 29 -9.84 4.79 -11.37
CA ASN A 29 -9.05 4.55 -12.57
C ASN A 29 -9.14 3.10 -13.06
N GLY A 30 -10.00 2.30 -12.46
CA GLY A 30 -10.21 0.92 -12.90
C GLY A 30 -9.02 0.01 -12.64
N VAL A 31 -8.20 0.33 -11.68
CA VAL A 31 -7.04 -0.48 -11.34
C VAL A 31 -7.47 -1.62 -10.45
N HIS A 32 -7.09 -2.84 -10.82
CA HIS A 32 -7.30 -4.00 -9.97
C HIS A 32 -6.14 -4.12 -9.00
N PHE A 33 -6.44 -4.19 -7.71
CA PHE A 33 -5.40 -4.25 -6.70
C PHE A 33 -5.89 -5.05 -5.50
N THR A 34 -4.92 -5.55 -4.73
CA THR A 34 -5.19 -6.20 -3.44
C THR A 34 -4.81 -5.22 -2.35
N GLU A 35 -5.70 -5.03 -1.39
CA GLU A 35 -5.44 -4.11 -0.30
C GLU A 35 -5.16 -4.87 0.98
N TYR A 36 -4.16 -4.42 1.73
CA TYR A 36 -3.81 -4.99 3.03
C TYR A 36 -3.88 -3.90 4.09
N ASP A 37 -4.53 -4.22 5.22
CA ASP A 37 -4.52 -3.35 6.39
C ASP A 37 -3.37 -3.83 7.27
N VAL A 38 -2.27 -3.10 7.26
CA VAL A 38 -1.05 -3.53 7.95
C VAL A 38 -1.16 -3.44 9.46
N GLU A 39 -2.19 -2.78 9.98
CA GLU A 39 -2.42 -2.76 11.42
C GLU A 39 -3.18 -4.00 11.88
N ALA A 40 -3.96 -4.60 11.00
CA ALA A 40 -4.74 -5.79 11.31
C ALA A 40 -4.05 -7.08 10.84
N ASP A 41 -3.22 -6.99 9.81
CA ASP A 41 -2.60 -8.16 9.19
C ASP A 41 -1.11 -8.15 9.46
N VAL A 42 -0.67 -9.01 10.39
CA VAL A 42 0.72 -9.06 10.82
C VAL A 42 1.66 -9.47 9.68
N ALA A 43 1.21 -10.42 8.85
CA ALA A 43 2.03 -10.86 7.72
C ALA A 43 2.22 -9.75 6.70
N ALA A 44 1.16 -8.99 6.42
CA ALA A 44 1.25 -7.87 5.50
C ALA A 44 2.17 -6.78 6.04
N ARG A 45 2.10 -6.51 7.34
CA ARG A 45 2.98 -5.54 7.97
C ARG A 45 4.45 -5.96 7.84
N ALA A 46 4.74 -7.24 8.06
CA ALA A 46 6.09 -7.75 7.92
C ALA A 46 6.60 -7.57 6.49
N ARG A 47 5.74 -7.85 5.49
CA ARG A 47 6.10 -7.64 4.10
C ARG A 47 6.38 -6.17 3.81
N LEU A 48 5.57 -5.29 4.36
CA LEU A 48 5.75 -3.85 4.16
C LEU A 48 7.12 -3.40 4.66
N PHE A 49 7.48 -3.82 5.88
CA PHE A 49 8.77 -3.42 6.44
C PHE A 49 9.94 -4.04 5.66
N ALA A 50 9.78 -5.25 5.16
CA ALA A 50 10.80 -5.86 4.33
C ALA A 50 11.00 -5.09 3.03
N LEU A 51 9.93 -4.57 2.46
CA LEU A 51 10.00 -3.82 1.21
C LEU A 51 10.56 -2.41 1.42
N THR A 52 10.20 -1.76 2.52
CA THR A 52 10.54 -0.36 2.73
C THR A 52 11.79 -0.14 3.57
N GLY A 53 12.39 -1.21 4.10
CA GLY A 53 13.55 -1.09 4.96
C GLY A 53 13.20 -0.47 6.30
N ASP A 54 12.10 -0.93 6.90
CA ASP A 54 11.63 -0.51 8.23
C ASP A 54 11.00 0.89 8.27
N ARG A 55 10.64 1.43 7.12
CA ARG A 55 9.93 2.70 7.11
C ARG A 55 8.46 2.47 7.52
N ALA A 56 8.07 3.06 8.63
CA ALA A 56 6.76 2.85 9.22
C ALA A 56 5.74 3.85 8.70
N ALA A 57 5.43 3.78 7.43
CA ALA A 57 4.53 4.74 6.77
C ALA A 57 3.58 4.03 5.82
N VAL A 58 2.37 4.55 5.73
CA VAL A 58 1.35 4.10 4.77
C VAL A 58 0.70 5.34 4.16
N PRO A 59 0.08 5.25 2.98
CA PRO A 59 -0.03 4.06 2.16
C PRO A 59 1.26 3.80 1.37
N VAL A 60 1.46 2.56 0.96
CA VAL A 60 2.54 2.19 0.06
C VAL A 60 1.94 1.41 -1.10
N LEU A 61 2.23 1.85 -2.31
CA LEU A 61 1.75 1.19 -3.51
C LEU A 61 2.88 0.35 -4.08
N VAL A 62 2.58 -0.92 -4.30
CA VAL A 62 3.56 -1.90 -4.79
C VAL A 62 3.04 -2.46 -6.10
N GLN A 63 3.91 -2.55 -7.08
CA GLN A 63 3.57 -3.15 -8.35
C GLN A 63 4.64 -4.17 -8.71
N ASP A 64 4.19 -5.41 -8.95
CA ASP A 64 5.07 -6.53 -9.32
C ASP A 64 6.17 -6.74 -8.30
N GLY A 65 5.85 -6.58 -7.02
CA GLY A 65 6.79 -6.79 -5.94
C GLY A 65 7.75 -5.65 -5.69
N ARG A 66 7.57 -4.52 -6.37
CA ARG A 66 8.43 -3.35 -6.22
C ARG A 66 7.63 -2.15 -5.75
N ILE A 67 8.23 -1.35 -4.88
CA ILE A 67 7.60 -0.14 -4.41
C ILE A 67 7.46 0.83 -5.58
N LYS A 68 6.23 1.24 -5.83
CA LYS A 68 5.93 2.23 -6.84
C LYS A 68 5.83 3.62 -6.24
N GLU A 69 5.24 3.71 -5.06
CA GLU A 69 5.05 4.99 -4.40
C GLU A 69 4.89 4.79 -2.91
N ILE A 70 5.49 5.67 -2.12
CA ILE A 70 5.30 5.71 -0.68
C ILE A 70 4.55 6.98 -0.35
N GLY A 71 3.37 6.83 0.27
CA GLY A 71 2.50 7.94 0.56
C GLY A 71 1.57 8.26 -0.58
N TRP A 72 0.77 9.29 -0.41
CA TRP A 72 -0.17 9.76 -1.41
C TRP A 72 -0.07 11.27 -1.47
N ARG A 73 0.32 11.78 -2.64
CA ARG A 73 0.49 13.22 -2.86
C ARG A 73 1.42 13.84 -1.84
N GLY A 74 2.50 13.12 -1.52
CA GLY A 74 3.48 13.58 -0.57
C GLY A 74 3.09 13.46 0.88
N ARG A 75 1.99 12.78 1.19
CA ARG A 75 1.49 12.62 2.55
C ARG A 75 1.40 11.16 2.92
N CYS A 76 1.63 10.87 4.18
CA CYS A 76 1.54 9.52 4.70
C CYS A 76 1.16 9.56 6.17
N CYS A 77 0.75 8.39 6.67
CA CYS A 77 0.47 8.21 8.09
C CYS A 77 1.54 7.32 8.68
N ALA A 78 1.95 7.62 9.91
CA ALA A 78 2.87 6.74 10.61
C ALA A 78 2.10 5.56 11.20
N ILE A 79 2.74 4.39 11.22
CA ILE A 79 2.20 3.21 11.87
C ILE A 79 3.20 2.72 12.90
N SER A 80 2.72 1.86 13.82
CA SER A 80 3.58 1.32 14.86
C SER A 80 4.61 0.38 14.24
N ALA A 81 5.87 0.56 14.62
CA ALA A 81 6.92 -0.37 14.22
C ALA A 81 6.69 -1.72 14.90
N PRO A 82 7.15 -2.80 14.27
CA PRO A 82 7.02 -4.13 14.87
C PRO A 82 7.87 -4.28 16.13
#